data_93556d2fa525e6a3ffbd046af7dd7fe8
#
_entry.id   93556d2fa525e6a3ffbd046af7dd7fe8
#
_cell.length_a   1.000
_cell.length_b   1.000
_cell.length_c   1.000
_cell.angle_alpha   90.00
_cell.angle_beta   90.00
_cell.angle_gamma   90.00
#
_symmetry.space_group_name_H-M   'P 1'
#
loop_
_entity.id
_entity.type
_entity.pdbx_description
1 polymer ?
#
loop_
_entity_poly.entity_id
_entity_poly.type
_entity_poly.pdbx_seq_one_letter_code
_entity_poly.pdbx_strand_id
1 'polypeptide(L)'
;GNMLSATYNILFSVLYVLIMFFAVRPFFAMIGNIYHNKEVVNKGMVAFIFLFLILSSFLTEVLGLHVLFGAFIAGVVMPSNLKFRKIMSEKVEDISLTLLLPLFFVSTGLRTEIGLLNTPQLWGTCLAIILVAIVGKFGGALFSARFVGESWKNSLYIGALMNTRGLMELIVLTIGYEMQILPPAIFVMLVLMTLVTTFMTTPLISFIDFCYRTREKIIENKKAGTVSGVFKVLLSFGRAGNGQIMLDVAHQMFSK
;
A
#
# COMPACT_ATOMS: atom_id res chain seq x y z
N GLY A 1 24.79 -27.06 8.23
CA GLY A 1 23.42 -27.21 8.76
C GLY A 1 22.88 -28.58 8.46
N ASN A 2 22.53 -29.33 9.50
CA ASN A 2 22.04 -30.70 9.35
C ASN A 2 20.68 -30.68 8.62
N MET A 3 20.52 -31.52 7.58
CA MET A 3 19.22 -31.68 6.88
C MET A 3 18.07 -32.00 7.85
N LEU A 4 18.36 -32.72 8.94
CA LEU A 4 17.40 -32.98 10.00
C LEU A 4 16.85 -31.74 10.69
N SER A 5 17.69 -30.76 11.04
CA SER A 5 17.21 -29.51 11.67
C SER A 5 16.34 -28.68 10.74
N ALA A 6 16.66 -28.62 9.44
CA ALA A 6 15.84 -27.96 8.45
C ALA A 6 14.46 -28.62 8.31
N THR A 7 14.40 -29.94 8.32
CA THR A 7 13.15 -30.73 8.24
C THR A 7 12.28 -30.50 9.48
N TYR A 8 12.87 -30.46 10.67
CA TYR A 8 12.14 -30.12 11.91
C TYR A 8 11.57 -28.70 11.87
N ASN A 9 12.35 -27.70 11.43
CA ASN A 9 11.88 -26.33 11.35
C ASN A 9 10.70 -26.20 10.37
N ILE A 10 10.75 -26.86 9.22
CA ILE A 10 9.64 -26.88 8.25
C ILE A 10 8.40 -27.54 8.86
N LEU A 11 8.57 -28.70 9.53
CA LEU A 11 7.45 -29.41 10.14
C LEU A 11 6.78 -28.57 11.24
N PHE A 12 7.55 -27.96 12.12
CA PHE A 12 7.03 -27.09 13.19
C PHE A 12 6.40 -25.82 12.64
N SER A 13 6.92 -25.27 11.56
CA SER A 13 6.33 -24.12 10.87
C SER A 13 4.96 -24.44 10.29
N VAL A 14 4.83 -25.58 9.62
CA VAL A 14 3.55 -26.08 9.09
C VAL A 14 2.57 -26.34 10.23
N LEU A 15 3.02 -26.99 11.30
CA LEU A 15 2.20 -27.27 12.48
C LEU A 15 1.71 -25.95 13.13
N TYR A 16 2.58 -24.96 13.26
CA TYR A 16 2.22 -23.64 13.76
C TYR A 16 1.11 -23.00 12.93
N VAL A 17 1.25 -22.98 11.60
CA VAL A 17 0.23 -22.45 10.70
C VAL A 17 -1.10 -23.19 10.86
N LEU A 18 -1.07 -24.51 10.92
CA LEU A 18 -2.27 -25.34 11.14
C LEU A 18 -2.95 -25.00 12.47
N ILE A 19 -2.22 -24.88 13.56
CA ILE A 19 -2.76 -24.49 14.87
C ILE A 19 -3.39 -23.11 14.79
N MET A 20 -2.73 -22.16 14.15
CA MET A 20 -3.25 -20.78 14.00
C MET A 20 -4.56 -20.74 13.21
N PHE A 21 -4.70 -21.52 12.14
CA PHE A 21 -5.93 -21.53 11.32
C PHE A 21 -7.04 -22.37 11.93
N PHE A 22 -6.73 -23.54 12.53
CA PHE A 22 -7.75 -24.47 13.00
C PHE A 22 -8.16 -24.30 14.47
N ALA A 23 -7.24 -23.83 15.32
CA ALA A 23 -7.53 -23.62 16.75
C ALA A 23 -7.71 -22.14 17.10
N VAL A 24 -6.79 -21.27 16.67
CA VAL A 24 -6.77 -19.86 17.08
C VAL A 24 -7.81 -19.02 16.32
N ARG A 25 -7.96 -19.25 15.03
CA ARG A 25 -8.94 -18.53 14.21
C ARG A 25 -10.40 -18.70 14.69
N PRO A 26 -10.93 -19.91 14.98
CA PRO A 26 -12.28 -20.06 15.50
C PRO A 26 -12.45 -19.41 16.89
N PHE A 27 -11.41 -19.44 17.73
CA PHE A 27 -11.41 -18.76 19.02
C PHE A 27 -11.59 -17.25 18.86
N PHE A 28 -10.81 -16.61 17.97
CA PHE A 28 -10.97 -15.18 17.67
C PHE A 28 -12.29 -14.86 16.96
N ALA A 29 -12.81 -15.75 16.12
CA ALA A 29 -14.13 -15.59 15.51
C ALA A 29 -15.25 -15.56 16.56
N MET A 30 -15.18 -16.40 17.59
CA MET A 30 -16.11 -16.37 18.72
C MET A 30 -16.05 -15.03 19.47
N ILE A 31 -14.85 -14.53 19.75
CA ILE A 31 -14.65 -13.21 20.37
C ILE A 31 -15.23 -12.10 19.49
N GLY A 32 -14.99 -12.14 18.17
CA GLY A 32 -15.52 -11.17 17.21
C GLY A 32 -17.06 -11.11 17.23
N ASN A 33 -17.72 -12.25 17.40
CA ASN A 33 -19.18 -12.33 17.49
C ASN A 33 -19.72 -11.70 18.80
N ILE A 34 -19.03 -11.84 19.92
CA ILE A 34 -19.39 -11.22 21.19
C ILE A 34 -19.34 -9.69 21.09
N TYR A 35 -18.39 -9.15 20.30
CA TYR A 35 -18.22 -7.72 20.09
C TYR A 35 -19.01 -7.15 18.89
N HIS A 36 -19.82 -7.98 18.21
CA HIS A 36 -20.59 -7.56 17.03
C HIS A 36 -21.52 -6.35 17.28
N ASN A 37 -22.09 -6.27 18.48
CA ASN A 37 -23.05 -5.21 18.87
C ASN A 37 -22.42 -4.08 19.69
N LYS A 38 -21.12 -4.11 19.98
CA LYS A 38 -20.47 -3.06 20.79
C LYS A 38 -19.75 -2.06 19.87
N GLU A 39 -20.06 -0.79 20.06
CA GLU A 39 -19.42 0.31 19.31
C GLU A 39 -18.00 0.63 19.78
N VAL A 40 -17.61 0.14 20.97
CA VAL A 40 -16.31 0.42 21.58
C VAL A 40 -15.64 -0.88 22.00
N VAL A 41 -14.42 -1.09 21.50
CA VAL A 41 -13.57 -2.20 21.94
C VAL A 41 -12.89 -1.80 23.26
N ASN A 42 -13.00 -2.65 24.27
CA ASN A 42 -12.41 -2.42 25.58
C ASN A 42 -10.87 -2.36 25.48
N LYS A 43 -10.23 -1.45 26.26
CA LYS A 43 -8.77 -1.32 26.32
C LYS A 43 -8.05 -2.64 26.63
N GLY A 44 -8.66 -3.49 27.48
CA GLY A 44 -8.14 -4.82 27.79
C GLY A 44 -8.10 -5.75 26.57
N MET A 45 -9.08 -5.64 25.66
CA MET A 45 -9.09 -6.42 24.43
C MET A 45 -7.99 -5.97 23.46
N VAL A 46 -7.75 -4.67 23.35
CA VAL A 46 -6.64 -4.13 22.57
C VAL A 46 -5.31 -4.65 23.10
N ALA A 47 -5.10 -4.58 24.43
CA ALA A 47 -3.90 -5.10 25.08
C ALA A 47 -3.72 -6.62 24.87
N PHE A 48 -4.81 -7.39 24.95
CA PHE A 48 -4.78 -8.83 24.69
C PHE A 48 -4.33 -9.15 23.26
N ILE A 49 -4.83 -8.40 22.26
CA ILE A 49 -4.44 -8.60 20.86
C ILE A 49 -2.97 -8.23 20.64
N PHE A 50 -2.47 -7.14 21.25
CA PHE A 50 -1.06 -6.81 21.16
C PHE A 50 -0.18 -7.89 21.84
N LEU A 51 -0.58 -8.37 23.00
CA LEU A 51 0.13 -9.45 23.68
C LEU A 51 0.15 -10.74 22.83
N PHE A 52 -0.99 -11.09 22.24
CA PHE A 52 -1.08 -12.21 21.32
C PHE A 52 -0.19 -12.06 20.09
N LEU A 53 -0.13 -10.86 19.50
CA LEU A 53 0.75 -10.55 18.36
C LEU A 53 2.22 -10.73 18.74
N ILE A 54 2.65 -10.20 19.90
CA ILE A 54 4.02 -10.32 20.40
C ILE A 54 4.35 -11.78 20.67
N LEU A 55 3.46 -12.51 21.32
CA LEU A 55 3.64 -13.94 21.63
C LEU A 55 3.75 -14.79 20.34
N SER A 56 2.90 -14.51 19.37
CA SER A 56 2.93 -15.16 18.06
C SER A 56 4.26 -14.90 17.32
N SER A 57 4.74 -13.65 17.35
CA SER A 57 6.02 -13.25 16.78
C SER A 57 7.20 -13.94 17.46
N PHE A 58 7.21 -13.97 18.78
CA PHE A 58 8.23 -14.66 19.57
C PHE A 58 8.24 -16.17 19.28
N LEU A 59 7.07 -16.79 19.17
CA LEU A 59 6.96 -18.23 18.87
C LEU A 59 7.58 -18.57 17.50
N THR A 60 7.34 -17.74 16.49
CA THR A 60 7.95 -17.96 15.16
C THR A 60 9.45 -17.78 15.15
N GLU A 61 9.99 -16.85 15.93
CA GLU A 61 11.43 -16.66 16.09
C GLU A 61 12.08 -17.89 16.72
N VAL A 62 11.49 -18.44 17.78
CA VAL A 62 11.97 -19.69 18.41
C VAL A 62 11.93 -20.88 17.45
N LEU A 63 10.97 -20.92 16.54
CA LEU A 63 10.85 -21.94 15.48
C LEU A 63 11.86 -21.74 14.33
N GLY A 64 12.71 -20.73 14.38
CA GLY A 64 13.68 -20.40 13.33
C GLY A 64 13.05 -19.70 12.11
N LEU A 65 11.82 -19.21 12.26
CA LEU A 65 11.17 -18.31 11.29
C LEU A 65 11.41 -16.86 11.72
N HIS A 66 11.27 -15.94 10.77
CA HIS A 66 11.38 -14.53 11.10
C HIS A 66 10.16 -14.03 11.88
N VAL A 67 10.38 -13.16 12.86
CA VAL A 67 9.39 -12.53 13.76
C VAL A 67 8.16 -11.98 13.02
N LEU A 68 8.37 -11.40 11.84
CA LEU A 68 7.30 -10.82 11.02
C LEU A 68 6.27 -11.84 10.54
N PHE A 69 6.64 -13.10 10.34
CA PHE A 69 5.68 -14.14 9.98
C PHE A 69 4.65 -14.37 11.08
N GLY A 70 5.11 -14.37 12.33
CA GLY A 70 4.22 -14.50 13.48
C GLY A 70 3.23 -13.36 13.59
N ALA A 71 3.70 -12.12 13.45
CA ALA A 71 2.86 -10.93 13.44
C ALA A 71 1.85 -10.95 12.28
N PHE A 72 2.31 -11.32 11.09
CA PHE A 72 1.46 -11.39 9.89
C PHE A 72 0.35 -12.45 10.05
N ILE A 73 0.69 -13.66 10.46
CA ILE A 73 -0.27 -14.76 10.67
C ILE A 73 -1.25 -14.38 11.79
N ALA A 74 -0.78 -13.76 12.88
CA ALA A 74 -1.65 -13.24 13.92
C ALA A 74 -2.68 -12.25 13.38
N GLY A 75 -2.31 -11.36 12.46
CA GLY A 75 -3.21 -10.45 11.77
C GLY A 75 -4.22 -11.15 10.86
N VAL A 76 -3.80 -12.18 10.11
CA VAL A 76 -4.65 -12.96 9.20
C VAL A 76 -5.73 -13.76 9.94
N VAL A 77 -5.42 -14.22 11.15
CA VAL A 77 -6.32 -15.03 12.01
C VAL A 77 -7.37 -14.17 12.71
N MET A 78 -7.23 -12.82 12.71
CA MET A 78 -8.20 -11.90 13.33
C MET A 78 -9.62 -12.04 12.77
N PRO A 79 -10.67 -11.74 13.59
CA PRO A 79 -12.06 -11.91 13.19
C PRO A 79 -12.40 -11.10 11.94
N SER A 80 -13.20 -11.71 11.06
CA SER A 80 -13.68 -11.07 9.82
C SER A 80 -14.79 -10.04 10.04
N ASN A 81 -15.20 -9.77 11.29
CA ASN A 81 -16.20 -8.78 11.60
C ASN A 81 -15.71 -7.38 11.24
N LEU A 82 -16.37 -6.75 10.26
CA LEU A 82 -15.98 -5.46 9.69
C LEU A 82 -15.86 -4.34 10.74
N LYS A 83 -16.75 -4.27 11.72
CA LYS A 83 -16.71 -3.25 12.78
C LYS A 83 -15.51 -3.45 13.71
N PHE A 84 -15.34 -4.67 14.22
CA PHE A 84 -14.22 -5.01 15.08
C PHE A 84 -12.87 -4.77 14.38
N ARG A 85 -12.76 -5.25 13.15
CA ARG A 85 -11.55 -5.09 12.32
C ARG A 85 -11.22 -3.62 12.07
N LYS A 86 -12.23 -2.78 11.78
CA LYS A 86 -12.04 -1.34 11.55
C LYS A 86 -11.50 -0.66 12.81
N ILE A 87 -12.13 -0.88 13.96
CA ILE A 87 -11.71 -0.28 15.24
C ILE A 87 -10.30 -0.73 15.63
N MET A 88 -10.00 -2.01 15.46
CA MET A 88 -8.66 -2.53 15.76
C MET A 88 -7.61 -2.00 14.80
N SER A 89 -7.93 -1.94 13.49
CA SER A 89 -7.02 -1.37 12.49
C SER A 89 -6.70 0.08 12.82
N GLU A 90 -7.68 0.91 13.14
CA GLU A 90 -7.48 2.31 13.52
C GLU A 90 -6.58 2.44 14.76
N LYS A 91 -6.80 1.61 15.80
CA LYS A 91 -5.96 1.66 17.02
C LYS A 91 -4.51 1.23 16.79
N VAL A 92 -4.30 0.18 15.99
CA VAL A 92 -2.96 -0.29 15.62
C VAL A 92 -2.28 0.72 14.70
N GLU A 93 -3.03 1.30 13.76
CA GLU A 93 -2.56 2.28 12.79
C GLU A 93 -2.07 3.56 13.48
N ASP A 94 -2.82 4.10 14.44
CA ASP A 94 -2.44 5.30 15.19
C ASP A 94 -1.06 5.15 15.86
N ILE A 95 -0.83 4.03 16.54
CA ILE A 95 0.45 3.74 17.22
C ILE A 95 1.55 3.48 16.19
N SER A 96 1.23 2.73 15.14
CA SER A 96 2.20 2.35 14.11
C SER A 96 2.67 3.55 13.31
N LEU A 97 1.78 4.42 12.87
CA LEU A 97 2.12 5.60 12.07
C LEU A 97 2.80 6.69 12.89
N THR A 98 2.39 6.86 14.16
CA THR A 98 2.91 7.95 14.99
C THR A 98 4.28 7.61 15.60
N LEU A 99 4.51 6.37 15.99
CA LEU A 99 5.72 5.98 16.73
C LEU A 99 6.58 4.96 15.98
N LEU A 100 6.01 3.84 15.56
CA LEU A 100 6.80 2.71 15.05
C LEU A 100 7.37 2.99 13.66
N LEU A 101 6.59 3.63 12.80
CA LEU A 101 7.01 3.91 11.42
C LEU A 101 8.20 4.91 11.36
N PRO A 102 8.20 6.04 12.07
CA PRO A 102 9.36 6.92 12.14
C PRO A 102 10.61 6.21 12.70
N LEU A 103 10.47 5.41 13.75
CA LEU A 103 11.58 4.63 14.30
C LEU A 103 12.15 3.62 13.29
N PHE A 104 11.29 2.96 12.52
CA PHE A 104 11.72 2.05 11.48
C PHE A 104 12.51 2.79 10.38
N PHE A 105 12.02 3.93 9.91
CA PHE A 105 12.72 4.72 8.89
C PHE A 105 14.07 5.25 9.39
N VAL A 106 14.15 5.71 10.63
CA VAL A 106 15.41 6.15 11.24
C VAL A 106 16.39 4.97 11.33
N SER A 107 15.93 3.80 11.80
CA SER A 107 16.77 2.61 11.90
C SER A 107 17.27 2.15 10.53
N THR A 108 16.40 2.10 9.52
CA THR A 108 16.77 1.73 8.16
C THR A 108 17.73 2.76 7.55
N GLY A 109 17.48 4.05 7.77
CA GLY A 109 18.35 5.12 7.29
C GLY A 109 19.74 5.07 7.89
N LEU A 110 19.86 4.80 9.19
CA LEU A 110 21.16 4.65 9.89
C LEU A 110 21.96 3.44 9.39
N ARG A 111 21.27 2.38 8.95
CA ARG A 111 21.92 1.19 8.37
C ARG A 111 22.31 1.39 6.90
N THR A 112 21.83 2.45 6.25
CA THR A 112 22.09 2.74 4.83
C THR A 112 23.35 3.57 4.70
N GLU A 113 24.50 2.90 4.68
CA GLU A 113 25.82 3.54 4.52
C GLU A 113 26.09 3.84 3.02
N ILE A 114 25.68 5.03 2.55
CA ILE A 114 25.88 5.47 1.14
C ILE A 114 27.37 5.48 0.76
N GLY A 115 28.26 5.68 1.76
CA GLY A 115 29.71 5.64 1.57
C GLY A 115 30.27 4.31 1.05
N LEU A 116 29.50 3.21 1.13
CA LEU A 116 29.86 1.92 0.52
C LEU A 116 29.87 1.97 -1.02
N LEU A 117 29.20 2.95 -1.63
CA LEU A 117 29.19 3.18 -3.07
C LEU A 117 30.36 4.10 -3.48
N ASN A 118 31.58 3.70 -3.17
CA ASN A 118 32.79 4.52 -3.35
C ASN A 118 33.42 4.44 -4.75
N THR A 119 32.92 3.59 -5.64
CA THR A 119 33.44 3.42 -7.00
C THR A 119 32.40 3.81 -8.07
N PRO A 120 32.83 4.41 -9.21
CA PRO A 120 31.92 4.73 -10.31
C PRO A 120 31.16 3.52 -10.86
N GLN A 121 31.76 2.33 -10.78
CA GLN A 121 31.12 1.08 -11.21
C GLN A 121 29.90 0.72 -10.34
N LEU A 122 29.98 0.90 -9.01
CA LEU A 122 28.87 0.64 -8.09
C LEU A 122 27.73 1.63 -8.32
N TRP A 123 28.03 2.90 -8.60
CA TRP A 123 27.02 3.89 -9.00
C TRP A 123 26.36 3.54 -10.34
N GLY A 124 27.15 3.05 -11.33
CA GLY A 124 26.60 2.55 -12.58
C GLY A 124 25.67 1.37 -12.39
N THR A 125 26.03 0.43 -11.52
CA THR A 125 25.18 -0.72 -11.16
C THR A 125 23.91 -0.27 -10.43
N CYS A 126 24.02 0.67 -9.50
CA CYS A 126 22.86 1.25 -8.80
C CYS A 126 21.89 1.90 -9.79
N LEU A 127 22.39 2.71 -10.71
CA LEU A 127 21.57 3.33 -11.75
C LEU A 127 20.90 2.28 -12.66
N ALA A 128 21.61 1.23 -13.04
CA ALA A 128 21.06 0.13 -13.83
C ALA A 128 19.91 -0.58 -13.07
N ILE A 129 20.08 -0.86 -11.78
CA ILE A 129 19.04 -1.45 -10.92
C ILE A 129 17.80 -0.54 -10.89
N ILE A 130 17.99 0.77 -10.70
CA ILE A 130 16.89 1.74 -10.68
C ILE A 130 16.16 1.75 -12.02
N LEU A 131 16.87 1.79 -13.14
CA LEU A 131 16.28 1.81 -14.48
C LEU A 131 15.51 0.53 -14.78
N VAL A 132 16.07 -0.63 -14.48
CA VAL A 132 15.40 -1.92 -14.67
C VAL A 132 14.15 -2.02 -13.81
N ALA A 133 14.21 -1.54 -12.57
CA ALA A 133 13.07 -1.53 -11.66
C ALA A 133 11.93 -0.63 -12.18
N ILE A 134 12.26 0.56 -12.69
CA ILE A 134 11.27 1.50 -13.27
C ILE A 134 10.69 0.90 -14.55
N VAL A 135 11.51 0.46 -15.48
CA VAL A 135 11.04 -0.09 -16.76
C VAL A 135 10.17 -1.33 -16.52
N GLY A 136 10.57 -2.21 -15.61
CA GLY A 136 9.82 -3.42 -15.28
C GLY A 136 8.45 -3.13 -14.68
N LYS A 137 8.39 -2.31 -13.62
CA LYS A 137 7.11 -2.02 -12.93
C LYS A 137 6.24 -1.03 -13.70
N PHE A 138 6.79 0.12 -14.06
CA PHE A 138 6.06 1.14 -14.80
C PHE A 138 5.63 0.62 -16.18
N GLY A 139 6.57 0.06 -16.95
CA GLY A 139 6.29 -0.49 -18.27
C GLY A 139 5.33 -1.67 -18.21
N GLY A 140 5.57 -2.63 -17.33
CA GLY A 140 4.69 -3.79 -17.15
C GLY A 140 3.26 -3.40 -16.81
N ALA A 141 3.05 -2.49 -15.85
CA ALA A 141 1.73 -2.02 -15.46
C ALA A 141 1.04 -1.20 -16.57
N LEU A 142 1.80 -0.34 -17.26
CA LEU A 142 1.31 0.46 -18.38
C LEU A 142 0.82 -0.43 -19.53
N PHE A 143 1.62 -1.40 -19.94
CA PHE A 143 1.24 -2.31 -21.03
C PHE A 143 0.08 -3.20 -20.62
N SER A 144 0.07 -3.74 -19.39
CA SER A 144 -1.05 -4.56 -18.89
C SER A 144 -2.37 -3.77 -18.89
N ALA A 145 -2.36 -2.53 -18.39
CA ALA A 145 -3.53 -1.66 -18.42
C ALA A 145 -4.00 -1.38 -19.85
N ARG A 146 -3.06 -1.19 -20.76
CA ARG A 146 -3.37 -0.96 -22.18
C ARG A 146 -3.99 -2.20 -22.85
N PHE A 147 -3.51 -3.40 -22.52
CA PHE A 147 -4.09 -4.66 -23.02
C PHE A 147 -5.52 -4.89 -22.54
N VAL A 148 -5.87 -4.45 -21.34
CA VAL A 148 -7.24 -4.52 -20.80
C VAL A 148 -8.18 -3.51 -21.48
N GLY A 149 -7.66 -2.57 -22.29
CA GLY A 149 -8.45 -1.59 -23.04
C GLY A 149 -8.54 -0.20 -22.41
N GLU A 150 -7.77 0.06 -21.34
CA GLU A 150 -7.71 1.39 -20.72
C GLU A 150 -7.12 2.44 -21.68
N SER A 151 -7.53 3.71 -21.49
CA SER A 151 -6.98 4.83 -22.26
C SER A 151 -5.49 5.01 -21.97
N TRP A 152 -4.73 5.60 -22.91
CA TRP A 152 -3.30 5.90 -22.70
C TRP A 152 -3.06 6.76 -21.45
N LYS A 153 -3.94 7.70 -21.17
CA LYS A 153 -3.88 8.55 -19.96
C LYS A 153 -3.98 7.68 -18.71
N ASN A 154 -5.02 6.86 -18.60
CA ASN A 154 -5.23 5.96 -17.46
C ASN A 154 -4.10 4.94 -17.31
N SER A 155 -3.62 4.38 -18.42
CA SER A 155 -2.51 3.42 -18.41
C SER A 155 -1.22 4.02 -17.88
N LEU A 156 -0.92 5.28 -18.21
CA LEU A 156 0.23 6.01 -17.67
C LEU A 156 0.08 6.29 -16.16
N TYR A 157 -1.14 6.66 -15.70
CA TYR A 157 -1.40 6.83 -14.26
C TYR A 157 -1.23 5.53 -13.50
N ILE A 158 -1.79 4.43 -14.02
CA ILE A 158 -1.65 3.10 -13.42
C ILE A 158 -0.19 2.70 -13.35
N GLY A 159 0.57 2.91 -14.43
CA GLY A 159 2.00 2.67 -14.47
C GLY A 159 2.77 3.48 -13.42
N ALA A 160 2.49 4.78 -13.30
CA ALA A 160 3.12 5.66 -12.32
C ALA A 160 2.81 5.26 -10.87
N LEU A 161 1.55 4.96 -10.57
CA LEU A 161 1.13 4.53 -9.25
C LEU A 161 1.71 3.16 -8.87
N MET A 162 1.73 2.22 -9.80
CA MET A 162 2.30 0.87 -9.59
C MET A 162 3.82 0.88 -9.44
N ASN A 163 4.50 1.92 -9.94
CA ASN A 163 5.94 2.08 -9.75
C ASN A 163 6.30 2.51 -8.33
N THR A 164 5.36 3.07 -7.58
CA THR A 164 5.56 3.44 -6.18
C THR A 164 5.92 2.21 -5.35
N ARG A 165 6.97 2.34 -4.56
CA ARG A 165 7.43 1.30 -3.66
C ARG A 165 7.10 1.69 -2.23
N GLY A 166 6.64 0.72 -1.44
CA GLY A 166 6.16 1.00 -0.10
C GLY A 166 7.05 0.43 0.99
N LEU A 167 6.57 0.63 2.22
CA LEU A 167 7.17 0.17 3.45
C LEU A 167 7.53 -1.33 3.43
N MET A 168 6.66 -2.17 2.84
CA MET A 168 6.86 -3.63 2.79
C MET A 168 8.16 -4.02 2.07
N GLU A 169 8.56 -3.30 1.05
CA GLU A 169 9.82 -3.56 0.36
C GLU A 169 11.02 -3.26 1.25
N LEU A 170 11.01 -2.12 1.96
CA LEU A 170 12.07 -1.78 2.92
C LEU A 170 12.16 -2.79 4.06
N ILE A 171 11.02 -3.28 4.56
CA ILE A 171 10.97 -4.34 5.57
C ILE A 171 11.65 -5.62 5.06
N VAL A 172 11.29 -6.08 3.86
CA VAL A 172 11.88 -7.28 3.27
C VAL A 172 13.39 -7.11 3.03
N LEU A 173 13.82 -5.93 2.57
CA LEU A 173 15.23 -5.62 2.41
C LEU A 173 16.00 -5.64 3.75
N THR A 174 15.40 -5.07 4.80
CA THR A 174 16.00 -5.07 6.15
C THR A 174 16.15 -6.49 6.69
N ILE A 175 15.12 -7.35 6.51
CA ILE A 175 15.19 -8.76 6.87
C ILE A 175 16.30 -9.47 6.11
N GLY A 176 16.36 -9.28 4.78
CA GLY A 176 17.39 -9.90 3.94
C GLY A 176 18.82 -9.46 4.34
N TYR A 177 18.96 -8.22 4.79
CA TYR A 177 20.20 -7.69 5.34
C TYR A 177 20.54 -8.30 6.71
N GLU A 178 19.58 -8.37 7.63
CA GLU A 178 19.77 -8.98 8.97
C GLU A 178 20.10 -10.48 8.90
N MET A 179 19.49 -11.19 7.96
CA MET A 179 19.78 -12.61 7.71
C MET A 179 21.10 -12.83 6.94
N GLN A 180 21.86 -11.77 6.64
CA GLN A 180 23.10 -11.79 5.85
C GLN A 180 22.95 -12.41 4.45
N ILE A 181 21.75 -12.43 3.91
CA ILE A 181 21.46 -12.86 2.54
C ILE A 181 21.85 -11.77 1.54
N LEU A 182 21.61 -10.48 1.93
CA LEU A 182 21.96 -9.33 1.12
C LEU A 182 23.28 -8.72 1.57
N PRO A 183 24.28 -8.62 0.67
CA PRO A 183 25.50 -7.85 0.92
C PRO A 183 25.18 -6.38 1.21
N PRO A 184 25.95 -5.69 2.08
CA PRO A 184 25.69 -4.29 2.46
C PRO A 184 25.56 -3.34 1.27
N ALA A 185 26.43 -3.47 0.25
CA ALA A 185 26.39 -2.62 -0.95
C ALA A 185 25.09 -2.80 -1.74
N ILE A 186 24.61 -4.04 -1.89
CA ILE A 186 23.34 -4.33 -2.59
C ILE A 186 22.16 -3.79 -1.80
N PHE A 187 22.17 -3.95 -0.47
CA PHE A 187 21.15 -3.38 0.41
C PHE A 187 21.01 -1.86 0.19
N VAL A 188 22.14 -1.12 0.21
CA VAL A 188 22.13 0.33 -0.03
C VAL A 188 21.57 0.68 -1.41
N MET A 189 21.98 -0.04 -2.47
CA MET A 189 21.48 0.19 -3.83
C MET A 189 19.95 -0.01 -3.92
N LEU A 190 19.44 -1.05 -3.29
CA LEU A 190 17.99 -1.35 -3.29
C LEU A 190 17.19 -0.36 -2.45
N VAL A 191 17.73 0.11 -1.32
CA VAL A 191 17.11 1.19 -0.52
C VAL A 191 17.06 2.48 -1.34
N LEU A 192 18.17 2.88 -1.99
CA LEU A 192 18.18 4.06 -2.86
C LEU A 192 17.19 3.92 -4.02
N MET A 193 17.11 2.75 -4.65
CA MET A 193 16.13 2.46 -5.68
C MET A 193 14.69 2.68 -5.17
N THR A 194 14.37 2.18 -3.97
CA THR A 194 13.06 2.33 -3.36
C THR A 194 12.72 3.80 -3.11
N LEU A 195 13.67 4.58 -2.59
CA LEU A 195 13.48 6.01 -2.36
C LEU A 195 13.27 6.77 -3.68
N VAL A 196 14.14 6.57 -4.66
CA VAL A 196 14.07 7.25 -5.97
C VAL A 196 12.74 6.96 -6.66
N THR A 197 12.32 5.69 -6.72
CA THR A 197 11.06 5.30 -7.38
C THR A 197 9.84 5.88 -6.68
N THR A 198 9.86 5.98 -5.35
CA THR A 198 8.77 6.56 -4.55
C THR A 198 8.70 8.08 -4.76
N PHE A 199 9.82 8.78 -4.65
CA PHE A 199 9.86 10.23 -4.88
C PHE A 199 9.51 10.63 -6.32
N MET A 200 9.85 9.79 -7.30
CA MET A 200 9.58 10.04 -8.71
C MET A 200 8.07 9.97 -9.04
N THR A 201 7.26 9.30 -8.26
CA THR A 201 5.83 9.07 -8.55
C THR A 201 5.05 10.39 -8.65
N THR A 202 5.20 11.30 -7.68
CA THR A 202 4.47 12.59 -7.68
C THR A 202 4.87 13.50 -8.86
N PRO A 203 6.15 13.73 -9.16
CA PRO A 203 6.56 14.46 -10.36
C PRO A 203 6.07 13.82 -11.65
N LEU A 204 6.07 12.49 -11.73
CA LEU A 204 5.62 11.77 -12.92
C LEU A 204 4.12 11.94 -13.16
N ILE A 205 3.30 11.86 -12.10
CA ILE A 205 1.87 12.12 -12.18
C ILE A 205 1.62 13.57 -12.61
N SER A 206 2.32 14.53 -12.00
CA SER A 206 2.20 15.96 -12.36
C SER A 206 2.60 16.22 -13.82
N PHE A 207 3.61 15.51 -14.31
CA PHE A 207 4.03 15.60 -15.71
C PHE A 207 2.97 15.02 -16.67
N ILE A 208 2.38 13.88 -16.32
CA ILE A 208 1.27 13.29 -17.07
C ILE A 208 0.08 14.28 -17.12
N ASP A 209 -0.29 14.85 -15.97
CA ASP A 209 -1.35 15.87 -15.89
C ASP A 209 -1.06 17.07 -16.77
N PHE A 210 0.14 17.60 -16.69
CA PHE A 210 0.54 18.73 -17.51
C PHE A 210 0.40 18.44 -19.02
N CYS A 211 0.89 17.27 -19.46
CA CYS A 211 0.80 16.88 -20.86
C CYS A 211 -0.65 16.72 -21.36
N TYR A 212 -1.52 16.11 -20.54
CA TYR A 212 -2.90 15.84 -20.94
C TYR A 212 -3.82 17.04 -20.74
N ARG A 213 -3.61 17.86 -19.71
CA ARG A 213 -4.39 19.10 -19.47
C ARG A 213 -4.24 20.09 -20.60
N THR A 214 -3.04 20.22 -21.16
CA THR A 214 -2.80 21.06 -22.34
C THR A 214 -3.59 20.56 -23.55
N ARG A 215 -3.71 19.26 -23.71
CA ARG A 215 -4.45 18.64 -24.82
C ARG A 215 -5.96 18.75 -24.64
N GLU A 216 -6.47 18.60 -23.42
CA GLU A 216 -7.90 18.77 -23.09
C GLU A 216 -8.36 20.23 -23.33
N LYS A 217 -7.59 21.22 -22.90
CA LYS A 217 -7.88 22.64 -23.17
C LYS A 217 -7.92 22.98 -24.65
N ILE A 218 -7.05 22.37 -25.48
CA ILE A 218 -7.06 22.57 -26.93
C ILE A 218 -8.31 21.94 -27.56
N ILE A 219 -8.75 20.79 -27.08
CA ILE A 219 -9.95 20.10 -27.56
C ILE A 219 -11.21 20.84 -27.11
N GLU A 220 -11.24 21.35 -25.88
CA GLU A 220 -12.36 22.11 -25.33
C GLU A 220 -12.52 23.47 -26.03
N ASN A 221 -11.43 24.18 -26.31
CA ASN A 221 -11.44 25.39 -27.11
C ASN A 221 -11.86 25.13 -28.58
N LYS A 222 -11.52 24.01 -29.17
CA LYS A 222 -12.02 23.62 -30.50
C LYS A 222 -13.52 23.27 -30.47
N LYS A 223 -14.02 22.64 -29.41
CA LYS A 223 -15.46 22.36 -29.24
C LYS A 223 -16.26 23.61 -28.89
N ALA A 224 -15.71 24.50 -28.07
CA ALA A 224 -16.36 25.77 -27.75
C ALA A 224 -16.50 26.70 -28.97
N GLY A 225 -15.56 26.62 -29.92
CA GLY A 225 -15.67 27.35 -31.21
C GLY A 225 -16.72 26.78 -32.17
N THR A 226 -17.27 25.59 -31.92
CA THR A 226 -18.25 24.94 -32.82
C THR A 226 -19.67 24.90 -32.22
N VAL A 227 -19.86 25.25 -30.95
CA VAL A 227 -21.15 25.22 -30.27
C VAL A 227 -21.52 26.65 -29.88
N SER A 228 -21.95 27.45 -30.88
CA SER A 228 -22.64 28.71 -30.67
C SER A 228 -24.06 28.37 -30.19
N GLY A 229 -24.38 28.77 -28.95
CA GLY A 229 -25.76 28.99 -28.54
C GLY A 229 -26.46 27.95 -27.65
N VAL A 230 -25.79 26.94 -27.12
CA VAL A 230 -26.45 26.04 -26.15
C VAL A 230 -25.84 26.20 -24.75
N PHE A 231 -26.56 26.86 -23.87
CA PHE A 231 -26.20 26.92 -22.45
C PHE A 231 -26.58 25.60 -21.77
N LYS A 232 -25.59 24.92 -21.14
CA LYS A 232 -25.85 23.78 -20.28
C LYS A 232 -25.92 24.24 -18.83
N VAL A 233 -27.11 24.19 -18.23
CA VAL A 233 -27.34 24.50 -16.83
C VAL A 233 -27.35 23.19 -16.03
N LEU A 234 -26.42 23.05 -15.08
CA LEU A 234 -26.39 21.94 -14.14
C LEU A 234 -27.17 22.34 -12.88
N LEU A 235 -28.34 21.72 -12.67
CA LEU A 235 -29.14 21.91 -11.47
C LEU A 235 -28.87 20.78 -10.49
N SER A 236 -28.35 21.10 -9.30
CA SER A 236 -28.08 20.14 -8.23
C SER A 236 -29.17 20.23 -7.17
N PHE A 237 -29.80 19.08 -6.82
CA PHE A 237 -30.89 19.01 -5.87
C PHE A 237 -30.46 18.31 -4.58
N GLY A 238 -30.64 18.97 -3.43
CA GLY A 238 -30.46 18.39 -2.10
C GLY A 238 -31.66 17.55 -1.61
N ARG A 239 -32.86 17.73 -2.20
CA ARG A 239 -34.11 16.99 -1.91
C ARG A 239 -34.95 16.86 -3.18
N ALA A 240 -35.53 15.64 -3.37
CA ALA A 240 -36.32 15.32 -4.56
C ALA A 240 -37.54 16.25 -4.82
N GLY A 241 -38.11 16.84 -3.77
CA GLY A 241 -39.28 17.75 -3.90
C GLY A 241 -38.98 19.15 -4.49
N ASN A 242 -37.73 19.59 -4.49
CA ASN A 242 -37.37 20.94 -4.97
C ASN A 242 -36.99 20.96 -6.46
N GLY A 243 -36.93 19.82 -7.11
CA GLY A 243 -36.50 19.69 -8.50
C GLY A 243 -37.41 20.38 -9.49
N GLN A 244 -38.73 20.27 -9.32
CA GLN A 244 -39.73 20.90 -10.21
C GLN A 244 -39.69 22.41 -10.10
N ILE A 245 -39.65 22.98 -8.89
CA ILE A 245 -39.59 24.42 -8.67
C ILE A 245 -38.32 25.03 -9.30
N MET A 246 -37.18 24.34 -9.20
CA MET A 246 -35.94 24.82 -9.82
C MET A 246 -35.97 24.72 -11.35
N LEU A 247 -36.61 23.73 -11.92
CA LEU A 247 -36.81 23.63 -13.34
C LEU A 247 -37.69 24.73 -13.89
N ASP A 248 -38.78 25.08 -13.18
CA ASP A 248 -39.68 26.19 -13.55
C ASP A 248 -38.99 27.56 -13.47
N VAL A 249 -38.18 27.77 -12.44
CA VAL A 249 -37.36 29.00 -12.30
C VAL A 249 -36.32 29.08 -13.43
N ALA A 250 -35.63 28.00 -13.73
CA ALA A 250 -34.65 27.93 -14.82
C ALA A 250 -35.34 28.19 -16.17
N HIS A 251 -36.51 27.58 -16.40
CA HIS A 251 -37.29 27.80 -17.63
C HIS A 251 -37.71 29.28 -17.79
N GLN A 252 -38.17 29.93 -16.70
CA GLN A 252 -38.53 31.35 -16.73
C GLN A 252 -37.33 32.29 -16.94
N MET A 253 -36.14 31.93 -16.44
CA MET A 253 -34.94 32.74 -16.63
C MET A 253 -34.35 32.65 -18.04
N PHE A 254 -34.53 31.54 -18.74
CA PHE A 254 -33.89 31.26 -20.04
C PHE A 254 -34.87 31.17 -21.21
N SER A 255 -36.16 31.41 -21.01
CA SER A 255 -37.20 31.39 -22.05
C SER A 255 -37.45 32.74 -22.74
N LYS A 256 -36.51 33.69 -22.61
CA LYS A 256 -36.55 34.97 -23.36
C LYS A 256 -35.55 35.00 -24.49
#